data_9abf8d3d2d2691a4892587c87ba6d325
#
_entry.id   9abf8d3d2d2691a4892587c87ba6d325
#
_cell.length_a   1.000
_cell.length_b   1.000
_cell.length_c   1.000
_cell.angle_alpha   90.00
_cell.angle_beta   90.00
_cell.angle_gamma   90.00
#
_symmetry.space_group_name_H-M   'P 1'
#
loop_
_entity.id
_entity.type
_entity.pdbx_description
1 polymer ?
#
loop_
_entity_poly.entity_id
_entity_poly.type
_entity_poly.pdbx_seq_one_letter_code
_entity_poly.pdbx_strand_id
1 'polypeptide(L)'
;MNFAQRIPAPAQIQRHHDALVDRLSQHSSNYRDPVQTVPWESLDAEAAWLPEELLSLYGLPEYAQLSQDERIRLSQVEFVSFCELGLWLEALFIQRLGANSLQVMYRDPVSYHYQLHELREEVGHSLMFLELQQRSQLPFMTPLSKRPPLARLFARYAPEGSAAFWATILIGENVPDRMNRLIFAHKDLPAAVLAITHIHMREEARHMAFARTTIQMRSQVMGRAKKRFISPVLREVFRQFLRTSFFPSEQVYAAAGLSDPRIWARRVRRNPHRINLMNQCAAPSRDFLRTQGFAL
;
A
#
# COMPACT_ATOMS: atom_id res chain seq x y z
N MET A 1 16.09 -29.81 -9.16
CA MET A 1 15.61 -28.42 -8.97
C MET A 1 15.02 -27.94 -10.29
N ASN A 2 13.69 -27.90 -10.42
CA ASN A 2 13.04 -27.44 -11.64
C ASN A 2 13.11 -25.89 -11.66
N PHE A 3 14.08 -25.35 -12.41
CA PHE A 3 14.06 -23.93 -12.77
C PHE A 3 12.79 -23.70 -13.62
N ALA A 4 11.83 -22.97 -13.06
CA ALA A 4 10.66 -22.57 -13.82
C ALA A 4 11.14 -21.83 -15.08
N GLN A 5 11.03 -22.49 -16.23
CA GLN A 5 11.36 -21.89 -17.52
C GLN A 5 10.55 -20.61 -17.68
N ARG A 6 11.22 -19.54 -18.10
CA ARG A 6 10.57 -18.26 -18.44
C ARG A 6 9.48 -18.60 -19.49
N ILE A 7 8.21 -18.36 -19.13
CA ILE A 7 7.14 -18.51 -20.12
C ILE A 7 7.30 -17.33 -21.08
N PRO A 8 7.62 -17.55 -22.35
CA PRO A 8 7.88 -16.47 -23.29
C PRO A 8 6.57 -15.68 -23.52
N ALA A 9 6.60 -14.40 -23.21
CA ALA A 9 5.59 -13.47 -23.69
C ALA A 9 5.81 -13.23 -25.19
N PRO A 10 4.75 -12.96 -25.99
CA PRO A 10 4.93 -12.56 -27.36
C PRO A 10 5.95 -11.42 -27.48
N ALA A 11 6.85 -11.47 -28.44
CA ALA A 11 7.99 -10.57 -28.54
C ALA A 11 7.61 -9.07 -28.56
N GLN A 12 6.43 -8.73 -29.04
CA GLN A 12 5.92 -7.36 -29.03
C GLN A 12 5.60 -6.87 -27.61
N ILE A 13 5.03 -7.75 -26.78
CA ILE A 13 4.64 -7.42 -25.39
C ILE A 13 5.91 -7.29 -24.55
N GLN A 14 6.89 -8.14 -24.77
CA GLN A 14 8.19 -8.06 -24.09
C GLN A 14 8.87 -6.73 -24.43
N ARG A 15 8.94 -6.33 -25.71
CA ARG A 15 9.51 -5.04 -26.11
C ARG A 15 8.79 -3.84 -25.47
N HIS A 16 7.46 -3.90 -25.40
CA HIS A 16 6.69 -2.84 -24.73
C HIS A 16 6.97 -2.76 -23.24
N HIS A 17 7.06 -3.91 -22.59
CA HIS A 17 7.44 -4.02 -21.17
C HIS A 17 8.84 -3.41 -20.95
N ASP A 18 9.85 -3.86 -21.70
CA ASP A 18 11.23 -3.42 -21.52
C ASP A 18 11.37 -1.90 -21.75
N ALA A 19 10.74 -1.36 -22.80
CA ALA A 19 10.73 0.08 -23.06
C ALA A 19 10.03 0.91 -21.97
N LEU A 20 8.99 0.35 -21.30
CA LEU A 20 8.40 1.00 -20.14
C LEU A 20 9.35 0.96 -18.95
N VAL A 21 9.94 -0.20 -18.66
CA VAL A 21 10.87 -0.40 -17.55
C VAL A 21 12.09 0.52 -17.63
N ASP A 22 12.65 0.70 -18.84
CA ASP A 22 13.75 1.66 -19.07
C ASP A 22 13.33 3.10 -18.72
N ARG A 23 12.14 3.52 -19.15
CA ARG A 23 11.61 4.86 -18.77
C ARG A 23 11.40 4.99 -17.27
N LEU A 24 10.87 3.97 -16.61
CA LEU A 24 10.68 3.98 -15.17
C LEU A 24 12.03 4.13 -14.44
N SER A 25 13.06 3.38 -14.89
CA SER A 25 14.42 3.48 -14.35
C SER A 25 15.00 4.89 -14.51
N GLN A 26 14.82 5.51 -15.69
CA GLN A 26 15.25 6.90 -15.92
C GLN A 26 14.55 7.89 -14.98
N HIS A 27 13.24 7.74 -14.78
CA HIS A 27 12.50 8.60 -13.86
C HIS A 27 12.90 8.39 -12.39
N SER A 28 13.25 7.17 -12.00
CA SER A 28 13.72 6.85 -10.64
C SER A 28 15.18 7.26 -10.38
N SER A 29 15.95 7.60 -11.41
CA SER A 29 17.36 8.01 -11.24
C SER A 29 17.52 9.30 -10.41
N ASN A 30 16.53 10.21 -10.45
CA ASN A 30 16.49 11.46 -9.70
C ASN A 30 15.93 11.29 -8.27
N TYR A 31 16.34 10.24 -7.58
CA TYR A 31 15.93 9.98 -6.22
C TYR A 31 16.35 11.09 -5.26
N ARG A 32 15.45 11.46 -4.36
CA ARG A 32 15.73 12.35 -3.23
C ARG A 32 15.32 11.62 -1.95
N ASP A 33 16.17 11.71 -0.94
CA ASP A 33 15.89 11.11 0.37
C ASP A 33 14.59 11.70 0.96
N PRO A 34 13.55 10.87 1.17
CA PRO A 34 12.29 11.33 1.72
C PRO A 34 12.43 11.98 3.10
N VAL A 35 13.30 11.44 3.95
CA VAL A 35 13.50 11.95 5.32
C VAL A 35 14.04 13.38 5.30
N GLN A 36 14.91 13.69 4.34
CA GLN A 36 15.46 15.05 4.18
C GLN A 36 14.51 15.99 3.44
N THR A 37 13.56 15.44 2.69
CA THR A 37 12.64 16.24 1.85
C THR A 37 11.41 16.71 2.62
N VAL A 38 10.95 15.93 3.63
CA VAL A 38 9.77 16.28 4.43
C VAL A 38 10.11 17.45 5.37
N PRO A 39 9.29 18.53 5.39
CA PRO A 39 9.48 19.67 6.30
C PRO A 39 8.94 19.32 7.69
N TRP A 40 9.68 18.51 8.45
CA TRP A 40 9.25 17.94 9.74
C TRP A 40 8.85 18.97 10.78
N GLU A 41 9.42 20.17 10.73
CA GLU A 41 9.10 21.29 11.63
C GLU A 41 7.66 21.82 11.44
N SER A 42 7.05 21.49 10.33
CA SER A 42 5.64 21.84 10.06
C SER A 42 4.63 20.78 10.54
N LEU A 43 5.09 19.73 11.24
CA LEU A 43 4.23 18.72 11.82
C LEU A 43 3.58 19.29 13.09
N ASP A 44 2.44 19.95 12.91
CA ASP A 44 1.71 20.63 13.95
C ASP A 44 0.89 19.64 14.81
N ALA A 45 1.14 19.61 16.11
CA ALA A 45 0.44 18.76 17.07
C ALA A 45 -1.00 19.25 17.38
N GLU A 46 -1.30 20.52 17.12
CA GLU A 46 -2.63 21.11 17.33
C GLU A 46 -3.53 21.04 16.08
N ALA A 47 -2.96 20.57 14.94
CA ALA A 47 -3.69 20.45 13.69
C ALA A 47 -4.15 19.00 13.41
N ALA A 48 -5.22 18.86 12.64
CA ALA A 48 -5.62 17.57 12.08
C ALA A 48 -4.63 17.12 11.02
N TRP A 49 -4.33 15.81 10.97
CA TRP A 49 -3.42 15.18 9.98
C TRP A 49 -4.17 14.38 8.90
N LEU A 50 -5.47 14.21 9.07
CA LEU A 50 -6.38 13.66 8.08
C LEU A 50 -7.61 14.56 7.91
N PRO A 51 -8.16 14.65 6.69
CA PRO A 51 -9.46 15.25 6.48
C PRO A 51 -10.55 14.52 7.27
N GLU A 52 -11.53 15.26 7.75
CA GLU A 52 -12.58 14.74 8.64
C GLU A 52 -13.33 13.54 8.01
N GLU A 53 -13.68 13.66 6.74
CA GLU A 53 -14.39 12.61 5.98
C GLU A 53 -13.57 11.33 5.73
N LEU A 54 -12.27 11.39 5.93
CA LEU A 54 -11.41 10.19 5.84
C LEU A 54 -11.23 9.47 7.17
N LEU A 55 -11.69 10.06 8.28
CA LEU A 55 -11.64 9.41 9.59
C LEU A 55 -12.56 8.19 9.63
N SER A 56 -12.11 7.15 10.32
CA SER A 56 -12.83 5.89 10.34
C SER A 56 -14.22 5.98 10.98
N LEU A 57 -14.38 6.91 11.93
CA LEU A 57 -15.63 7.11 12.66
C LEU A 57 -16.57 8.13 11.99
N TYR A 58 -16.10 8.88 10.99
CA TYR A 58 -16.93 9.85 10.27
C TYR A 58 -18.19 9.20 9.72
N GLY A 59 -19.33 9.91 9.85
CA GLY A 59 -20.64 9.39 9.45
C GLY A 59 -21.35 8.51 10.49
N LEU A 60 -20.70 8.18 11.62
CA LEU A 60 -21.38 7.60 12.76
C LEU A 60 -22.06 8.73 13.60
N PRO A 61 -23.28 8.52 14.13
CA PRO A 61 -23.95 9.54 14.96
C PRO A 61 -23.11 9.96 16.18
N GLU A 62 -22.37 9.04 16.76
CA GLU A 62 -21.54 9.28 17.93
C GLU A 62 -20.29 10.09 17.61
N TYR A 63 -19.82 10.10 16.35
CA TYR A 63 -18.72 10.94 15.91
C TYR A 63 -19.01 12.42 16.13
N ALA A 64 -20.25 12.85 15.93
CA ALA A 64 -20.68 14.24 16.15
C ALA A 64 -20.55 14.67 17.63
N GLN A 65 -20.48 13.72 18.56
CA GLN A 65 -20.36 13.99 20.00
C GLN A 65 -18.89 14.14 20.44
N LEU A 66 -17.93 13.78 19.60
CA LEU A 66 -16.51 13.98 19.90
C LEU A 66 -16.17 15.47 19.92
N SER A 67 -15.39 15.89 20.89
CA SER A 67 -14.81 17.23 20.95
C SER A 67 -13.86 17.47 19.77
N GLN A 68 -13.53 18.73 19.52
CA GLN A 68 -12.55 19.09 18.49
C GLN A 68 -11.19 18.44 18.75
N ASP A 69 -10.72 18.45 20.00
CA ASP A 69 -9.44 17.86 20.39
C ASP A 69 -9.41 16.34 20.18
N GLU A 70 -10.51 15.65 20.51
CA GLU A 70 -10.65 14.21 20.24
C GLU A 70 -10.62 13.90 18.74
N ARG A 71 -11.23 14.72 17.89
CA ARG A 71 -11.20 14.56 16.42
C ARG A 71 -9.80 14.83 15.87
N ILE A 72 -9.12 15.90 16.33
CA ILE A 72 -7.74 16.20 15.96
C ILE A 72 -6.85 15.03 16.34
N ARG A 73 -6.92 14.59 17.60
CA ARG A 73 -6.12 13.45 18.07
C ARG A 73 -6.40 12.16 17.31
N LEU A 74 -7.67 11.87 17.02
CA LEU A 74 -8.06 10.72 16.20
C LEU A 74 -7.44 10.80 14.80
N SER A 75 -7.43 11.98 14.17
CA SER A 75 -6.85 12.19 12.84
C SER A 75 -5.35 11.91 12.81
N GLN A 76 -4.62 12.36 13.83
CA GLN A 76 -3.18 12.13 13.99
C GLN A 76 -2.87 10.64 14.17
N VAL A 77 -3.61 9.99 15.08
CA VAL A 77 -3.42 8.56 15.36
C VAL A 77 -3.77 7.69 14.15
N GLU A 78 -4.85 8.01 13.43
CA GLU A 78 -5.22 7.26 12.22
C GLU A 78 -4.22 7.48 11.08
N PHE A 79 -3.65 8.68 10.91
CA PHE A 79 -2.61 8.93 9.92
C PHE A 79 -1.34 8.14 10.22
N VAL A 80 -0.88 8.15 11.49
CA VAL A 80 0.28 7.36 11.91
C VAL A 80 0.02 5.86 11.74
N SER A 81 -1.21 5.39 12.08
CA SER A 81 -1.60 3.99 11.86
C SER A 81 -1.63 3.61 10.37
N PHE A 82 -2.01 4.54 9.50
CA PHE A 82 -1.95 4.35 8.05
C PHE A 82 -0.50 4.23 7.56
N CYS A 83 0.41 5.09 8.03
CA CYS A 83 1.84 5.00 7.72
C CYS A 83 2.49 3.74 8.33
N GLU A 84 2.05 3.29 9.53
CA GLU A 84 2.47 2.01 10.11
C GLU A 84 2.07 0.81 9.24
N LEU A 85 0.90 0.86 8.59
CA LEU A 85 0.51 -0.15 7.62
C LEU A 85 1.43 -0.13 6.40
N GLY A 86 1.76 1.07 5.87
CA GLY A 86 2.76 1.24 4.82
C GLY A 86 4.07 0.60 5.21
N LEU A 87 4.66 1.00 6.33
CA LEU A 87 5.91 0.44 6.84
C LEU A 87 5.93 -1.10 6.90
N TRP A 88 4.80 -1.73 7.26
CA TRP A 88 4.68 -3.19 7.24
C TRP A 88 4.65 -3.75 5.81
N LEU A 89 4.00 -3.08 4.86
CA LEU A 89 3.97 -3.49 3.44
C LEU A 89 5.35 -3.39 2.81
N GLU A 90 6.05 -2.25 3.01
CA GLU A 90 7.42 -2.04 2.53
C GLU A 90 8.36 -3.13 3.05
N ALA A 91 8.25 -3.48 4.33
CA ALA A 91 9.07 -4.55 4.91
C ALA A 91 8.85 -5.91 4.21
N LEU A 92 7.60 -6.23 3.82
CA LEU A 92 7.30 -7.45 3.05
C LEU A 92 7.86 -7.38 1.63
N PHE A 93 7.77 -6.21 1.01
CA PHE A 93 8.22 -5.96 -0.35
C PHE A 93 9.75 -6.01 -0.44
N ILE A 94 10.45 -5.27 0.42
CA ILE A 94 11.92 -5.29 0.57
C ILE A 94 12.41 -6.73 0.78
N GLN A 95 11.79 -7.47 1.71
CA GLN A 95 12.14 -8.87 1.95
C GLN A 95 12.05 -9.72 0.68
N ARG A 96 10.99 -9.51 -0.12
CA ARG A 96 10.74 -10.33 -1.31
C ARG A 96 11.65 -9.96 -2.48
N LEU A 97 11.81 -8.68 -2.76
CA LEU A 97 12.71 -8.22 -3.81
C LEU A 97 14.15 -8.65 -3.51
N GLY A 98 14.61 -8.46 -2.27
CA GLY A 98 15.94 -8.89 -1.85
C GLY A 98 16.16 -10.39 -1.99
N ALA A 99 15.18 -11.22 -1.59
CA ALA A 99 15.28 -12.67 -1.69
C ALA A 99 15.38 -13.21 -3.14
N ASN A 100 14.85 -12.45 -4.12
CA ASN A 100 14.84 -12.85 -5.52
C ASN A 100 15.89 -12.14 -6.37
N SER A 101 16.54 -11.11 -5.85
CA SER A 101 17.43 -10.23 -6.58
C SER A 101 18.47 -10.97 -7.43
N LEU A 102 19.12 -11.99 -6.86
CA LEU A 102 20.12 -12.81 -7.56
C LEU A 102 19.53 -13.53 -8.78
N GLN A 103 18.32 -14.08 -8.66
CA GLN A 103 17.69 -14.80 -9.77
C GLN A 103 17.23 -13.86 -10.87
N VAL A 104 16.69 -12.68 -10.51
CA VAL A 104 16.22 -11.68 -11.47
C VAL A 104 17.40 -11.10 -12.24
N MET A 105 18.51 -10.79 -11.59
CA MET A 105 19.73 -10.28 -12.21
C MET A 105 20.19 -11.11 -13.41
N TYR A 106 20.18 -12.43 -13.30
CA TYR A 106 20.61 -13.32 -14.39
C TYR A 106 19.55 -13.60 -15.45
N ARG A 107 18.26 -13.43 -15.12
CA ARG A 107 17.16 -13.78 -16.03
C ARG A 107 16.56 -12.60 -16.77
N ASP A 108 16.56 -11.44 -16.15
CA ASP A 108 15.90 -10.24 -16.63
C ASP A 108 16.62 -8.99 -16.10
N PRO A 109 17.83 -8.68 -16.62
CA PRO A 109 18.63 -7.57 -16.12
C PRO A 109 17.95 -6.20 -16.27
N VAL A 110 17.03 -6.03 -17.24
CA VAL A 110 16.26 -4.80 -17.43
C VAL A 110 15.31 -4.59 -16.24
N SER A 111 14.50 -5.59 -15.94
CA SER A 111 13.62 -5.54 -14.75
C SER A 111 14.42 -5.45 -13.45
N TYR A 112 15.58 -6.11 -13.37
CA TYR A 112 16.44 -6.04 -12.19
C TYR A 112 16.95 -4.61 -11.92
N HIS A 113 17.37 -3.91 -12.97
CA HIS A 113 17.83 -2.53 -12.85
C HIS A 113 16.74 -1.62 -12.25
N TYR A 114 15.50 -1.76 -12.74
CA TYR A 114 14.37 -1.02 -12.18
C TYR A 114 14.05 -1.44 -10.74
N GLN A 115 14.05 -2.74 -10.45
CA GLN A 115 13.78 -3.24 -9.10
C GLN A 115 14.80 -2.76 -8.05
N LEU A 116 16.03 -2.45 -8.43
CA LEU A 116 17.00 -1.81 -7.54
C LEU A 116 16.60 -0.36 -7.21
N HIS A 117 16.06 0.38 -8.18
CA HIS A 117 15.49 1.71 -7.91
C HIS A 117 14.27 1.62 -6.98
N GLU A 118 13.33 0.73 -7.31
CA GLU A 118 12.14 0.44 -6.50
C GLU A 118 12.54 0.08 -5.06
N LEU A 119 13.45 -0.87 -4.87
CA LEU A 119 13.95 -1.26 -3.56
C LEU A 119 14.55 -0.08 -2.76
N ARG A 120 15.28 0.82 -3.42
CA ARG A 120 15.83 2.01 -2.79
C ARG A 120 14.71 2.98 -2.34
N GLU A 121 13.69 3.15 -3.16
CA GLU A 121 12.52 3.98 -2.86
C GLU A 121 11.72 3.41 -1.68
N GLU A 122 11.50 2.09 -1.62
CA GLU A 122 10.83 1.41 -0.50
C GLU A 122 11.59 1.54 0.84
N VAL A 123 12.92 1.47 0.79
CA VAL A 123 13.76 1.75 1.98
C VAL A 123 13.60 3.20 2.40
N GLY A 124 13.53 4.14 1.47
CA GLY A 124 13.28 5.55 1.73
C GLY A 124 11.91 5.79 2.38
N HIS A 125 10.84 5.16 1.86
CA HIS A 125 9.50 5.20 2.44
C HIS A 125 9.50 4.66 3.88
N SER A 126 10.16 3.52 4.09
CA SER A 126 10.29 2.93 5.43
C SER A 126 10.96 3.86 6.42
N LEU A 127 12.05 4.54 6.02
CA LEU A 127 12.74 5.52 6.86
C LEU A 127 11.85 6.73 7.15
N MET A 128 11.13 7.24 6.16
CA MET A 128 10.18 8.35 6.30
C MET A 128 9.03 8.01 7.28
N PHE A 129 8.45 6.81 7.16
CA PHE A 129 7.38 6.38 8.06
C PHE A 129 7.88 6.14 9.50
N LEU A 130 9.12 5.64 9.67
CA LEU A 130 9.75 5.51 10.98
C LEU A 130 10.03 6.87 11.61
N GLU A 131 10.48 7.86 10.82
CA GLU A 131 10.69 9.22 11.32
C GLU A 131 9.38 9.85 11.79
N LEU A 132 8.27 9.69 11.02
CA LEU A 132 6.94 10.10 11.46
C LEU A 132 6.53 9.41 12.76
N GLN A 133 6.76 8.09 12.86
CA GLN A 133 6.44 7.30 14.06
C GLN A 133 7.17 7.85 15.30
N GLN A 134 8.45 8.18 15.16
CA GLN A 134 9.26 8.73 16.26
C GLN A 134 8.78 10.14 16.65
N ARG A 135 8.55 11.02 15.69
CA ARG A 135 8.11 12.40 15.95
C ARG A 135 6.71 12.49 16.53
N SER A 136 5.82 11.60 16.14
CA SER A 136 4.45 11.53 16.69
C SER A 136 4.41 11.09 18.14
N GLN A 137 5.47 10.46 18.64
CA GLN A 137 5.55 9.82 19.98
C GLN A 137 4.44 8.77 20.22
N LEU A 138 3.81 8.29 19.16
CA LEU A 138 2.79 7.24 19.23
C LEU A 138 3.44 5.85 19.21
N PRO A 139 2.92 4.89 19.97
CA PRO A 139 3.41 3.50 19.89
C PRO A 139 3.00 2.85 18.57
N PHE A 140 3.65 1.72 18.21
CA PHE A 140 3.12 0.83 17.19
C PHE A 140 1.77 0.26 17.64
N MET A 141 0.72 0.48 16.84
CA MET A 141 -0.66 0.18 17.22
C MET A 141 -1.15 -1.19 16.74
N THR A 142 -0.44 -1.82 15.80
CA THR A 142 -0.86 -3.09 15.25
C THR A 142 0.25 -4.14 15.39
N PRO A 143 0.15 -5.06 16.35
CA PRO A 143 1.16 -6.10 16.51
C PRO A 143 1.21 -7.04 15.30
N LEU A 144 2.38 -7.62 15.03
CA LEU A 144 2.61 -8.50 13.88
C LEU A 144 1.62 -9.68 13.82
N SER A 145 1.16 -10.17 14.96
CA SER A 145 0.16 -11.25 15.06
C SER A 145 -1.22 -10.87 14.51
N LYS A 146 -1.52 -9.57 14.42
CA LYS A 146 -2.77 -9.03 13.88
C LYS A 146 -2.68 -8.67 12.39
N ARG A 147 -1.47 -8.70 11.81
CA ARG A 147 -1.26 -8.44 10.38
C ARG A 147 -1.74 -9.62 9.52
N PRO A 148 -2.21 -9.38 8.28
CA PRO A 148 -2.74 -10.40 7.39
C PRO A 148 -1.78 -11.57 7.17
N PRO A 149 -2.12 -12.82 7.57
CA PRO A 149 -1.20 -13.96 7.46
C PRO A 149 -0.97 -14.37 5.99
N LEU A 150 -1.98 -14.26 5.12
CA LEU A 150 -1.83 -14.61 3.71
C LEU A 150 -0.89 -13.64 2.97
N ALA A 151 -0.93 -12.34 3.27
CA ALA A 151 0.02 -11.39 2.69
C ALA A 151 1.47 -11.78 3.03
N ARG A 152 1.75 -12.16 4.27
CA ARG A 152 3.06 -12.65 4.71
C ARG A 152 3.47 -13.94 3.99
N LEU A 153 2.52 -14.87 3.81
CA LEU A 153 2.78 -16.13 3.08
C LEU A 153 3.11 -15.85 1.60
N PHE A 154 2.36 -14.95 0.96
CA PHE A 154 2.62 -14.53 -0.41
C PHE A 154 3.98 -13.84 -0.55
N ALA A 155 4.28 -12.87 0.31
CA ALA A 155 5.58 -12.22 0.30
C ALA A 155 6.74 -13.21 0.45
N ARG A 156 6.56 -14.27 1.24
CA ARG A 156 7.63 -15.26 1.49
C ARG A 156 7.75 -16.32 0.39
N TYR A 157 6.65 -16.80 -0.17
CA TYR A 157 6.64 -18.02 -0.99
C TYR A 157 6.11 -17.87 -2.40
N ALA A 158 5.35 -16.81 -2.72
CA ALA A 158 4.82 -16.65 -4.07
C ALA A 158 5.96 -16.45 -5.08
N PRO A 159 5.94 -17.17 -6.20
CA PRO A 159 6.96 -16.97 -7.23
C PRO A 159 6.88 -15.54 -7.78
N GLU A 160 7.97 -14.80 -7.73
CA GLU A 160 8.05 -13.42 -8.25
C GLU A 160 7.71 -13.36 -9.74
N GLY A 161 8.06 -14.40 -10.51
CA GLY A 161 7.65 -14.51 -11.91
C GLY A 161 6.18 -14.77 -12.14
N SER A 162 5.31 -14.78 -11.09
CA SER A 162 3.89 -15.07 -11.24
C SER A 162 3.05 -13.78 -11.29
N ALA A 163 2.02 -13.75 -12.15
CA ALA A 163 1.04 -12.67 -12.15
C ALA A 163 0.30 -12.52 -10.81
N ALA A 164 0.20 -13.60 -10.02
CA ALA A 164 -0.44 -13.57 -8.72
C ALA A 164 0.37 -12.77 -7.69
N PHE A 165 1.70 -12.91 -7.70
CA PHE A 165 2.57 -12.11 -6.85
C PHE A 165 2.38 -10.61 -7.15
N TRP A 166 2.54 -10.22 -8.40
CA TRP A 166 2.39 -8.82 -8.81
C TRP A 166 0.97 -8.28 -8.61
N ALA A 167 -0.06 -9.15 -8.67
CA ALA A 167 -1.42 -8.76 -8.31
C ALA A 167 -1.54 -8.41 -6.82
N THR A 168 -0.83 -9.10 -5.93
CA THR A 168 -0.82 -8.76 -4.49
C THR A 168 -0.07 -7.46 -4.23
N ILE A 169 1.05 -7.22 -4.94
CA ILE A 169 1.77 -5.94 -4.89
C ILE A 169 0.86 -4.81 -5.35
N LEU A 170 0.26 -4.91 -6.54
CA LEU A 170 -0.65 -3.89 -7.04
C LEU A 170 -1.81 -3.57 -6.08
N ILE A 171 -2.34 -4.57 -5.37
CA ILE A 171 -3.36 -4.34 -4.34
C ILE A 171 -2.77 -3.57 -3.16
N GLY A 172 -1.57 -3.94 -2.71
CA GLY A 172 -0.86 -3.31 -1.61
C GLY A 172 -0.56 -1.84 -1.86
N GLU A 173 -0.17 -1.49 -3.09
CA GLU A 173 0.22 -0.13 -3.48
C GLU A 173 -0.97 0.75 -3.89
N ASN A 174 -1.90 0.20 -4.67
CA ASN A 174 -2.96 1.01 -5.27
C ASN A 174 -4.00 1.51 -4.26
N VAL A 175 -4.28 0.73 -3.22
CA VAL A 175 -5.26 1.11 -2.18
C VAL A 175 -4.72 2.25 -1.31
N PRO A 176 -3.48 2.21 -0.79
CA PRO A 176 -2.86 3.34 -0.11
C PRO A 176 -2.68 4.57 -1.02
N ASP A 177 -2.28 4.40 -2.29
CA ASP A 177 -2.19 5.50 -3.25
C ASP A 177 -3.52 6.26 -3.39
N ARG A 178 -4.65 5.53 -3.46
CA ARG A 178 -5.97 6.17 -3.49
C ARG A 178 -6.27 6.97 -2.24
N MET A 179 -5.91 6.48 -1.05
CA MET A 179 -6.02 7.23 0.20
C MET A 179 -5.10 8.46 0.19
N ASN A 180 -3.84 8.31 -0.22
CA ASN A 180 -2.89 9.42 -0.32
C ASN A 180 -3.42 10.54 -1.25
N ARG A 181 -4.04 10.19 -2.39
CA ARG A 181 -4.66 11.17 -3.31
C ARG A 181 -5.80 11.94 -2.65
N LEU A 182 -6.61 11.27 -1.85
CA LEU A 182 -7.69 11.91 -1.09
C LEU A 182 -7.13 12.84 -0.03
N ILE A 183 -6.11 12.42 0.73
CA ILE A 183 -5.44 13.26 1.73
C ILE A 183 -4.78 14.47 1.05
N PHE A 184 -4.02 14.26 -0.02
CA PHE A 184 -3.29 15.32 -0.72
C PHE A 184 -4.19 16.37 -1.39
N ALA A 185 -5.46 16.06 -1.61
CA ALA A 185 -6.45 17.02 -2.13
C ALA A 185 -6.74 18.18 -1.14
N HIS A 186 -6.54 17.94 0.17
CA HIS A 186 -6.79 18.89 1.25
C HIS A 186 -5.52 19.70 1.57
N LYS A 187 -5.41 20.89 0.98
CA LYS A 187 -4.20 21.73 1.05
C LYS A 187 -4.03 22.50 2.36
N ASP A 188 -4.99 22.42 3.23
CA ASP A 188 -5.02 23.00 4.58
C ASP A 188 -4.36 22.12 5.65
N LEU A 189 -3.99 20.89 5.30
CA LEU A 189 -3.25 19.99 6.18
C LEU A 189 -1.79 20.45 6.38
N PRO A 190 -1.13 20.04 7.48
CA PRO A 190 0.29 20.34 7.72
C PRO A 190 1.18 19.98 6.53
N ALA A 191 2.15 20.83 6.22
CA ALA A 191 3.02 20.64 5.05
C ALA A 191 3.81 19.32 5.12
N ALA A 192 4.18 18.85 6.32
CA ALA A 192 4.81 17.54 6.51
C ALA A 192 3.89 16.39 6.08
N VAL A 193 2.61 16.42 6.46
CA VAL A 193 1.62 15.41 6.06
C VAL A 193 1.44 15.40 4.55
N LEU A 194 1.32 16.58 3.94
CA LEU A 194 1.21 16.71 2.47
C LEU A 194 2.48 16.23 1.76
N ALA A 195 3.66 16.50 2.31
CA ALA A 195 4.92 16.04 1.74
C ALA A 195 5.04 14.51 1.80
N ILE A 196 4.75 13.88 2.94
CA ILE A 196 4.75 12.42 3.10
C ILE A 196 3.83 11.77 2.07
N THR A 197 2.59 12.22 1.99
CA THR A 197 1.60 11.67 1.04
C THR A 197 2.00 11.89 -0.42
N HIS A 198 2.56 13.06 -0.75
CA HIS A 198 2.99 13.39 -2.11
C HIS A 198 4.19 12.57 -2.57
N ILE A 199 5.21 12.44 -1.71
CA ILE A 199 6.42 11.66 -2.02
C ILE A 199 6.01 10.21 -2.30
N HIS A 200 5.28 9.59 -1.38
CA HIS A 200 4.80 8.23 -1.51
C HIS A 200 3.96 8.05 -2.78
N MET A 201 2.93 8.86 -2.98
CA MET A 201 2.07 8.80 -4.17
C MET A 201 2.84 8.93 -5.49
N ARG A 202 3.86 9.81 -5.56
CA ARG A 202 4.66 10.03 -6.76
C ARG A 202 5.52 8.81 -7.11
N GLU A 203 6.10 8.18 -6.10
CA GLU A 203 7.00 7.03 -6.27
C GLU A 203 6.20 5.77 -6.54
N GLU A 204 5.11 5.53 -5.80
CA GLU A 204 4.17 4.44 -6.02
C GLU A 204 3.53 4.42 -7.42
N ALA A 205 3.38 5.57 -8.05
CA ALA A 205 2.89 5.61 -9.43
C ALA A 205 3.80 4.82 -10.39
N ARG A 206 5.12 4.78 -10.15
CA ARG A 206 6.08 4.00 -10.94
C ARG A 206 6.01 2.52 -10.59
N HIS A 207 5.94 2.17 -9.30
CA HIS A 207 5.81 0.80 -8.80
C HIS A 207 4.54 0.15 -9.35
N MET A 208 3.41 0.85 -9.28
CA MET A 208 2.15 0.39 -9.87
C MET A 208 2.21 0.23 -11.40
N ALA A 209 2.92 1.10 -12.11
CA ALA A 209 3.07 0.97 -13.55
C ALA A 209 3.89 -0.28 -13.92
N PHE A 210 4.97 -0.55 -13.18
CA PHE A 210 5.76 -1.77 -13.33
C PHE A 210 4.94 -3.02 -13.00
N ALA A 211 4.24 -3.03 -11.85
CA ALA A 211 3.38 -4.15 -11.46
C ALA A 211 2.31 -4.44 -12.52
N ARG A 212 1.62 -3.40 -13.04
CA ARG A 212 0.58 -3.55 -14.07
C ARG A 212 1.10 -4.13 -15.36
N THR A 213 2.23 -3.63 -15.89
CA THR A 213 2.80 -4.16 -17.13
C THR A 213 3.28 -5.61 -16.96
N THR A 214 3.85 -5.92 -15.79
CA THR A 214 4.27 -7.28 -15.44
C THR A 214 3.07 -8.23 -15.33
N ILE A 215 1.97 -7.81 -14.70
CA ILE A 215 0.73 -8.59 -14.63
C ILE A 215 0.18 -8.82 -16.05
N GLN A 216 0.11 -7.81 -16.89
CA GLN A 216 -0.37 -7.92 -18.27
C GLN A 216 0.46 -8.95 -19.05
N MET A 217 1.79 -8.83 -19.01
CA MET A 217 2.70 -9.75 -19.69
C MET A 217 2.53 -11.19 -19.18
N ARG A 218 2.49 -11.39 -17.86
CA ARG A 218 2.40 -12.73 -17.26
C ARG A 218 1.00 -13.35 -17.37
N SER A 219 -0.05 -12.55 -17.31
CA SER A 219 -1.42 -13.04 -17.40
C SER A 219 -1.78 -13.56 -18.78
N GLN A 220 -1.17 -13.03 -19.85
CA GLN A 220 -1.46 -13.49 -21.23
C GLN A 220 -1.03 -14.93 -21.48
N VAL A 221 0.06 -15.36 -20.84
CA VAL A 221 0.56 -16.74 -20.96
C VAL A 221 -0.03 -17.67 -19.89
N MET A 222 -0.84 -17.13 -18.97
CA MET A 222 -1.50 -17.92 -17.94
C MET A 222 -2.84 -18.47 -18.44
N GLY A 223 -2.99 -19.79 -18.49
CA GLY A 223 -4.23 -20.45 -18.86
C GLY A 223 -5.43 -20.11 -17.96
N ARG A 224 -6.65 -20.10 -18.53
CA ARG A 224 -7.89 -19.78 -17.81
C ARG A 224 -8.11 -20.61 -16.54
N ALA A 225 -7.81 -21.92 -16.59
CA ALA A 225 -7.93 -22.83 -15.44
C ALA A 225 -7.05 -22.36 -14.26
N LYS A 226 -5.80 -21.96 -14.52
CA LYS A 226 -4.87 -21.47 -13.50
C LYS A 226 -5.36 -20.13 -12.89
N LYS A 227 -5.87 -19.21 -13.72
CA LYS A 227 -6.47 -17.96 -13.23
C LYS A 227 -7.66 -18.24 -12.32
N ARG A 228 -8.56 -19.14 -12.72
CA ARG A 228 -9.73 -19.55 -11.92
C ARG A 228 -9.31 -20.18 -10.58
N PHE A 229 -8.25 -20.99 -10.58
CA PHE A 229 -7.74 -21.63 -9.36
C PHE A 229 -7.13 -20.63 -8.38
N ILE A 230 -6.41 -19.61 -8.87
CA ILE A 230 -5.74 -18.60 -8.04
C ILE A 230 -6.70 -17.52 -7.54
N SER A 231 -7.77 -17.21 -8.27
CA SER A 231 -8.69 -16.10 -7.97
C SER A 231 -9.27 -16.14 -6.54
N PRO A 232 -9.70 -17.27 -5.98
CA PRO A 232 -10.19 -17.32 -4.60
C PRO A 232 -9.14 -16.89 -3.58
N VAL A 233 -7.88 -17.27 -3.78
CA VAL A 233 -6.77 -16.91 -2.90
C VAL A 233 -6.48 -15.42 -2.99
N LEU A 234 -6.41 -14.85 -4.20
CA LEU A 234 -6.24 -13.40 -4.40
C LEU A 234 -7.40 -12.61 -3.79
N ARG A 235 -8.64 -13.09 -3.94
CA ARG A 235 -9.81 -12.48 -3.30
C ARG A 235 -9.69 -12.45 -1.78
N GLU A 236 -9.20 -13.53 -1.18
CA GLU A 236 -9.03 -13.60 0.27
C GLU A 236 -7.87 -12.69 0.74
N VAL A 237 -6.74 -12.65 0.04
CA VAL A 237 -5.65 -11.70 0.30
C VAL A 237 -6.18 -10.27 0.25
N PHE A 238 -6.92 -9.92 -0.82
CA PHE A 238 -7.49 -8.60 -0.99
C PHE A 238 -8.48 -8.25 0.13
N ARG A 239 -9.36 -9.17 0.48
CA ARG A 239 -10.31 -9.01 1.59
C ARG A 239 -9.61 -8.76 2.92
N GLN A 240 -8.57 -9.55 3.25
CA GLN A 240 -7.79 -9.37 4.48
C GLN A 240 -7.08 -8.02 4.48
N PHE A 241 -6.48 -7.64 3.37
CA PHE A 241 -5.79 -6.37 3.22
C PHE A 241 -6.76 -5.18 3.42
N LEU A 242 -7.89 -5.15 2.73
CA LEU A 242 -8.90 -4.10 2.87
C LEU A 242 -9.41 -3.99 4.32
N ARG A 243 -9.64 -5.12 4.97
CA ARG A 243 -10.09 -5.11 6.38
C ARG A 243 -9.06 -4.47 7.30
N THR A 244 -7.79 -4.76 7.09
CA THR A 244 -6.70 -4.20 7.90
C THR A 244 -6.49 -2.72 7.60
N SER A 245 -6.63 -2.30 6.34
CA SER A 245 -6.42 -0.91 5.92
C SER A 245 -7.55 0.03 6.34
N PHE A 246 -8.79 -0.45 6.37
CA PHE A 246 -9.95 0.43 6.56
C PHE A 246 -10.63 0.30 7.93
N PHE A 247 -10.35 -0.75 8.69
CA PHE A 247 -10.96 -0.96 9.99
C PHE A 247 -9.90 -0.98 11.09
N PRO A 248 -9.58 0.19 11.68
CA PRO A 248 -8.60 0.30 12.75
C PRO A 248 -8.88 -0.64 13.91
N SER A 249 -7.82 -1.05 14.57
CA SER A 249 -7.89 -1.91 15.76
C SER A 249 -8.31 -1.10 16.99
N GLU A 250 -8.67 -1.79 18.07
CA GLU A 250 -8.97 -1.14 19.36
C GLU A 250 -7.81 -0.28 19.87
N GLN A 251 -6.57 -0.66 19.56
CA GLN A 251 -5.37 0.07 19.98
C GLN A 251 -5.29 1.49 19.36
N VAL A 252 -5.79 1.65 18.13
CA VAL A 252 -5.85 2.97 17.47
C VAL A 252 -6.77 3.91 18.24
N TYR A 253 -7.95 3.46 18.63
CA TYR A 253 -8.90 4.27 19.39
C TYR A 253 -8.44 4.51 20.83
N ALA A 254 -7.74 3.54 21.44
CA ALA A 254 -7.11 3.72 22.74
C ALA A 254 -5.99 4.78 22.69
N ALA A 255 -5.15 4.76 21.65
CA ALA A 255 -4.10 5.76 21.43
C ALA A 255 -4.66 7.17 21.13
N ALA A 256 -5.86 7.23 20.56
CA ALA A 256 -6.61 8.48 20.38
C ALA A 256 -7.27 8.98 21.68
N GLY A 257 -7.18 8.24 22.79
CA GLY A 257 -7.78 8.63 24.08
C GLY A 257 -9.29 8.42 24.17
N LEU A 258 -9.89 7.71 23.22
CA LEU A 258 -11.34 7.49 23.21
C LEU A 258 -11.74 6.43 24.25
N SER A 259 -12.84 6.70 24.97
CA SER A 259 -13.46 5.73 25.88
C SER A 259 -13.94 4.51 25.09
N ASP A 260 -13.92 3.34 25.72
CA ASP A 260 -14.43 2.09 25.15
C ASP A 260 -13.88 1.73 23.74
N PRO A 261 -12.56 1.64 23.52
CA PRO A 261 -11.95 1.43 22.19
C PRO A 261 -12.49 0.22 21.44
N ARG A 262 -12.89 -0.84 22.16
CA ARG A 262 -13.50 -2.06 21.58
C ARG A 262 -14.86 -1.80 20.95
N ILE A 263 -15.63 -0.87 21.50
CA ILE A 263 -16.94 -0.49 20.95
C ILE A 263 -16.72 0.21 19.61
N TRP A 264 -15.79 1.16 19.54
CA TRP A 264 -15.45 1.87 18.29
C TRP A 264 -14.95 0.90 17.21
N ALA A 265 -14.04 0.00 17.55
CA ALA A 265 -13.54 -1.02 16.62
C ALA A 265 -14.64 -1.98 16.09
N ARG A 266 -15.74 -2.17 16.80
CA ARG A 266 -16.91 -2.91 16.31
C ARG A 266 -17.81 -2.06 15.42
N ARG A 267 -18.08 -0.81 15.83
CA ARG A 267 -18.97 0.11 15.11
C ARG A 267 -18.44 0.47 13.73
N VAL A 268 -17.13 0.78 13.62
CA VAL A 268 -16.50 1.15 12.35
C VAL A 268 -16.70 0.09 11.26
N ARG A 269 -16.74 -1.19 11.63
CA ARG A 269 -16.95 -2.30 10.67
C ARG A 269 -18.34 -2.31 10.04
N ARG A 270 -19.28 -1.55 10.60
CA ARG A 270 -20.66 -1.39 10.11
C ARG A 270 -20.93 0.03 9.64
N ASN A 271 -19.93 0.92 9.68
CA ASN A 271 -20.05 2.29 9.21
C ASN A 271 -20.22 2.32 7.68
N PRO A 272 -21.39 2.74 7.14
CA PRO A 272 -21.64 2.74 5.70
C PRO A 272 -20.68 3.67 4.94
N HIS A 273 -20.33 4.82 5.53
CA HIS A 273 -19.38 5.76 4.95
C HIS A 273 -18.00 5.10 4.76
N ARG A 274 -17.49 4.46 5.81
CA ARG A 274 -16.18 3.77 5.77
C ARG A 274 -16.16 2.61 4.79
N ILE A 275 -17.25 1.83 4.72
CA ILE A 275 -17.42 0.73 3.76
C ILE A 275 -17.43 1.27 2.31
N ASN A 276 -18.12 2.40 2.07
CA ASN A 276 -18.16 3.03 0.75
C ASN A 276 -16.76 3.53 0.34
N LEU A 277 -16.04 4.23 1.22
CA LEU A 277 -14.67 4.67 0.99
C LEU A 277 -13.73 3.50 0.66
N MET A 278 -13.82 2.41 1.43
CA MET A 278 -13.06 1.18 1.17
C MET A 278 -13.34 0.63 -0.24
N ASN A 279 -14.61 0.57 -0.65
CA ASN A 279 -14.99 0.07 -1.96
C ASN A 279 -14.50 0.97 -3.10
N GLN A 280 -14.55 2.29 -2.92
CA GLN A 280 -14.02 3.27 -3.87
C GLN A 280 -12.50 3.13 -4.05
N CYS A 281 -11.75 2.98 -2.96
CA CYS A 281 -10.29 2.78 -3.03
C CYS A 281 -9.92 1.43 -3.64
N ALA A 282 -10.72 0.39 -3.42
CA ALA A 282 -10.49 -0.95 -3.94
C ALA A 282 -10.84 -1.12 -5.44
N ALA A 283 -11.76 -0.31 -5.96
CA ALA A 283 -12.31 -0.48 -7.30
C ALA A 283 -11.24 -0.52 -8.41
N PRO A 284 -10.25 0.40 -8.48
CA PRO A 284 -9.28 0.41 -9.57
C PRO A 284 -8.45 -0.87 -9.67
N SER A 285 -8.00 -1.43 -8.55
CA SER A 285 -7.27 -2.71 -8.52
C SER A 285 -8.17 -3.88 -8.92
N ARG A 286 -9.40 -3.90 -8.41
CA ARG A 286 -10.38 -4.95 -8.72
C ARG A 286 -10.71 -4.97 -10.21
N ASP A 287 -10.99 -3.82 -10.78
CA ASP A 287 -11.40 -3.70 -12.18
C ASP A 287 -10.22 -4.06 -13.11
N PHE A 288 -9.02 -3.56 -12.82
CA PHE A 288 -7.84 -3.94 -13.58
C PHE A 288 -7.61 -5.46 -13.54
N LEU A 289 -7.63 -6.08 -12.37
CA LEU A 289 -7.39 -7.53 -12.25
C LEU A 289 -8.49 -8.37 -12.93
N ARG A 290 -9.74 -7.87 -12.95
CA ARG A 290 -10.82 -8.48 -13.72
C ARG A 290 -10.55 -8.44 -15.22
N THR A 291 -10.03 -7.33 -15.77
CA THR A 291 -9.65 -7.27 -17.20
C THR A 291 -8.53 -8.25 -17.54
N GLN A 292 -7.69 -8.62 -16.53
CA GLN A 292 -6.65 -9.65 -16.69
C GLN A 292 -7.18 -11.07 -16.51
N GLY A 293 -8.50 -11.24 -16.28
CA GLY A 293 -9.18 -12.53 -16.18
C GLY A 293 -9.14 -13.17 -14.78
N PHE A 294 -8.82 -12.41 -13.74
CA PHE A 294 -8.98 -12.85 -12.35
C PHE A 294 -10.38 -12.52 -11.83
N ALA A 295 -11.03 -13.48 -11.15
CA ALA A 295 -12.37 -13.32 -10.58
C ALA A 295 -12.26 -12.79 -9.13
N LEU A 296 -12.26 -11.46 -8.95
CA LEU A 296 -12.17 -10.75 -7.67
C LEU A 296 -13.49 -10.11 -7.25
#